data_227f44470d6eec75766bca8f2cd6d4c3
#
_entry.id   227f44470d6eec75766bca8f2cd6d4c3
#
_cell.length_a   1.000
_cell.length_b   1.000
_cell.length_c   1.000
_cell.angle_alpha   90.00
_cell.angle_beta   90.00
_cell.angle_gamma   90.00
#
_symmetry.space_group_name_H-M   'P 1'
#
loop_
_entity.id
_entity.type
_entity.pdbx_description
1 polymer ?
#
loop_
_entity_poly.entity_id
_entity_poly.type
_entity_poly.pdbx_seq_one_letter_code
_entity_poly.pdbx_strand_id
1 'polypeptide(L)'
;MSDPVFRALVVNEVAEKEFASVIQERKISDLPEGDVLIRVCYSSLNYKDALSASGNKGVTRKYPHTPGIDAAGIVVSCANANFSEGEEVIVIGYDLGMNTAGGFGQYI
;
A
#
# COMPACT_ATOMS: atom_id res chain seq x y z
N MET A 1 -8.38 5.62 22.08
CA MET A 1 -8.00 4.45 21.28
C MET A 1 -6.73 4.77 20.52
N SER A 2 -5.71 3.95 20.65
CA SER A 2 -4.46 4.19 19.95
C SER A 2 -4.63 3.88 18.46
N ASP A 3 -3.97 4.66 17.62
CA ASP A 3 -3.90 4.44 16.20
C ASP A 3 -2.77 3.43 15.94
N PRO A 4 -3.06 2.20 15.52
CA PRO A 4 -2.02 1.21 15.34
C PRO A 4 -1.00 1.64 14.31
N VAL A 5 0.27 1.30 14.55
CA VAL A 5 1.36 1.55 13.62
C VAL A 5 1.72 0.27 12.88
N PHE A 6 2.27 0.41 11.70
CA PHE A 6 2.75 -0.72 10.90
C PHE A 6 3.97 -0.29 10.08
N ARG A 7 4.69 -1.27 9.58
CA ARG A 7 5.85 -1.01 8.72
C ARG A 7 5.48 -1.08 7.25
N ALA A 8 6.08 -0.19 6.49
CA ALA A 8 5.89 -0.15 5.04
C ALA A 8 7.19 0.31 4.36
N LEU A 9 7.38 -0.14 3.13
CA LEU A 9 8.37 0.45 2.25
C LEU A 9 7.80 1.78 1.75
N VAL A 10 8.47 2.87 2.06
CA VAL A 10 8.02 4.20 1.64
C VAL A 10 9.06 4.80 0.69
N VAL A 11 8.59 5.21 -0.48
CA VAL A 11 9.41 5.90 -1.48
C VAL A 11 9.16 7.39 -1.33
N ASN A 12 10.23 8.14 -1.13
CA ASN A 12 10.18 9.60 -1.02
C ASN A 12 10.89 10.24 -2.21
N GLU A 13 10.34 11.32 -2.69
CA GLU A 13 11.03 12.19 -3.62
C GLU A 13 11.93 13.12 -2.79
N VAL A 14 13.23 12.79 -2.73
CA VAL A 14 14.19 13.48 -1.86
C VAL A 14 14.79 14.71 -2.52
N ALA A 15 14.75 14.78 -3.85
CA ALA A 15 15.15 15.94 -4.66
C ALA A 15 14.46 15.80 -6.00
N GLU A 16 14.55 16.81 -6.86
CA GLU A 16 13.96 16.75 -8.19
C GLU A 16 14.46 15.52 -8.94
N LYS A 17 13.55 14.63 -9.34
CA LYS A 17 13.82 13.36 -10.03
C LYS A 17 14.71 12.39 -9.27
N GLU A 18 14.86 12.58 -7.95
CA GLU A 18 15.60 11.67 -7.08
C GLU A 18 14.66 11.03 -6.07
N PHE A 19 14.69 9.71 -6.01
CA PHE A 19 13.78 8.92 -5.17
C PHE A 19 14.58 7.98 -4.28
N ALA A 20 14.16 7.84 -3.03
CA ALA A 20 14.78 6.93 -2.09
C ALA A 20 13.70 6.11 -1.39
N SER A 21 14.00 4.83 -1.18
CA SER A 21 13.12 3.90 -0.50
C SER A 21 13.62 3.62 0.91
N VAL A 22 12.73 3.58 1.88
CA VAL A 22 13.06 3.29 3.27
C VAL A 22 11.93 2.49 3.90
N ILE A 23 12.28 1.58 4.81
CA ILE A 23 11.28 0.94 5.67
C ILE A 23 11.02 1.88 6.83
N GLN A 24 9.77 2.28 6.99
CA GLN A 24 9.39 3.19 8.08
C GLN A 24 8.05 2.83 8.67
N GLU A 25 7.77 3.33 9.86
CA GLU A 25 6.48 3.17 10.48
C GLU A 25 5.46 4.12 9.87
N ARG A 26 4.25 3.62 9.69
CA ARG A 26 3.09 4.42 9.32
C ARG A 26 1.94 4.09 10.27
N LYS A 27 0.97 4.96 10.32
CA LYS A 27 -0.26 4.73 11.10
C LYS A 27 -1.35 4.25 10.18
N ILE A 28 -2.28 3.46 10.71
CA ILE A 28 -3.46 3.02 9.96
C ILE A 28 -4.21 4.24 9.40
N SER A 29 -4.28 5.33 10.16
CA SER A 29 -4.93 6.57 9.71
C SER A 29 -4.24 7.25 8.53
N ASP A 30 -2.98 6.89 8.23
CA ASP A 30 -2.26 7.43 7.06
C ASP A 30 -2.71 6.77 5.76
N LEU A 31 -3.41 5.63 5.83
CA LEU A 31 -3.93 4.96 4.66
C LEU A 31 -5.10 5.75 4.06
N PRO A 32 -5.28 5.72 2.72
CA PRO A 32 -6.44 6.35 2.11
C PRO A 32 -7.73 5.73 2.64
N GLU A 33 -8.80 6.49 2.62
CA GLU A 33 -10.11 5.96 2.97
C GLU A 33 -10.49 4.82 2.03
N GLY A 34 -11.10 3.79 2.59
CA GLY A 34 -11.58 2.65 1.85
C GLY A 34 -12.51 1.81 2.71
N ASP A 35 -13.25 0.92 2.07
CA ASP A 35 -14.26 0.11 2.74
C ASP A 35 -13.67 -1.05 3.52
N VAL A 36 -12.46 -1.48 3.17
CA VAL A 36 -11.86 -2.71 3.70
C VAL A 36 -10.43 -2.44 4.14
N LEU A 37 -10.14 -2.73 5.40
CA LEU A 37 -8.78 -2.71 5.92
C LEU A 37 -8.24 -4.14 5.92
N ILE A 38 -7.09 -4.35 5.29
CA ILE A 38 -6.49 -5.66 5.10
C ILE A 38 -5.12 -5.72 5.77
N ARG A 39 -4.89 -6.76 6.56
CA ARG A 39 -3.55 -7.10 7.05
C ARG A 39 -2.87 -7.94 5.97
N VAL A 40 -1.83 -7.38 5.37
CA VAL A 40 -1.14 -8.02 4.25
C VAL A 40 -0.29 -9.19 4.75
N CYS A 41 -0.50 -10.35 4.17
CA CYS A 41 0.31 -11.55 4.43
C CYS A 41 1.34 -11.77 3.34
N TYR A 42 1.00 -11.46 2.10
CA TYR A 42 1.87 -11.67 0.93
C TYR A 42 1.69 -10.53 -0.06
N SER A 43 2.77 -10.20 -0.72
CA SER A 43 2.74 -9.32 -1.89
C SER A 43 3.65 -9.95 -2.96
N SER A 44 3.72 -9.35 -4.13
CA SER A 44 4.56 -9.83 -5.22
C SER A 44 5.43 -8.71 -5.76
N LEU A 45 6.48 -9.06 -6.48
CA LEU A 45 7.36 -8.09 -7.13
C LEU A 45 7.01 -8.06 -8.62
N ASN A 46 6.71 -6.87 -9.11
CA ASN A 46 6.33 -6.65 -10.50
C ASN A 46 7.13 -5.48 -11.07
N TYR A 47 7.29 -5.47 -12.38
CA TYR A 47 7.99 -4.38 -13.06
C TYR A 47 7.37 -3.01 -12.75
N LYS A 48 6.05 -2.95 -12.68
CA LYS A 48 5.32 -1.72 -12.35
C LYS A 48 5.68 -1.19 -10.95
N ASP A 49 5.95 -2.08 -10.00
CA ASP A 49 6.39 -1.68 -8.66
C ASP A 49 7.76 -1.00 -8.71
N ALA A 50 8.66 -1.52 -9.54
CA ALA A 50 9.97 -0.90 -9.76
C ALA A 50 9.84 0.48 -10.40
N LEU A 51 8.95 0.64 -11.36
CA LEU A 51 8.67 1.94 -11.97
C LEU A 51 8.14 2.93 -10.94
N SER A 52 7.21 2.50 -10.10
CA SER A 52 6.67 3.34 -9.01
C SER A 52 7.78 3.75 -8.05
N ALA A 53 8.62 2.82 -7.63
CA ALA A 53 9.71 3.08 -6.68
C ALA A 53 10.82 3.96 -7.26
N SER A 54 10.96 4.02 -8.56
CA SER A 54 11.97 4.85 -9.22
C SER A 54 11.46 6.20 -9.70
N GLY A 55 10.21 6.51 -9.44
CA GLY A 55 9.65 7.83 -9.73
C GLY A 55 9.00 7.98 -11.09
N ASN A 56 8.55 6.89 -11.70
CA ASN A 56 7.86 6.96 -12.98
C ASN A 56 6.47 7.57 -12.78
N LYS A 57 6.27 8.79 -13.27
CA LYS A 57 5.01 9.53 -13.08
C LYS A 57 3.84 8.95 -13.88
N GLY A 58 4.11 8.06 -14.83
CA GLY A 58 3.06 7.31 -15.53
C GLY A 58 2.43 6.23 -14.65
N VAL A 59 3.13 5.82 -13.58
CA VAL A 59 2.65 4.81 -12.63
C VAL A 59 2.18 5.46 -11.34
N THR A 60 3.02 6.31 -10.74
CA THR A 60 2.70 6.97 -9.46
C THR A 60 2.96 8.47 -9.57
N ARG A 61 1.96 9.25 -9.21
CA ARG A 61 2.02 10.72 -9.37
C ARG A 61 2.41 11.45 -8.09
N LYS A 62 2.15 10.88 -6.93
CA LYS A 62 2.37 11.54 -5.64
C LYS A 62 3.26 10.70 -4.74
N TYR A 63 4.17 11.36 -4.08
CA TYR A 63 5.06 10.78 -3.08
C TYR A 63 4.94 11.58 -1.78
N PRO A 64 5.21 11.02 -0.60
CA PRO A 64 5.66 9.64 -0.37
C PRO A 64 4.63 8.60 -0.77
N HIS A 65 5.10 7.41 -1.14
CA HIS A 65 4.24 6.35 -1.66
C HIS A 65 4.77 4.97 -1.26
N THR A 66 3.86 4.04 -1.06
CA THR A 66 4.18 2.63 -0.85
C THR A 66 3.77 1.85 -2.09
N PRO A 67 4.73 1.28 -2.86
CA PRO A 67 4.40 0.44 -4.02
C PRO A 67 3.79 -0.89 -3.65
N GLY A 68 3.52 -1.73 -4.64
CA GLY A 68 2.98 -3.07 -4.50
C GLY A 68 1.59 -3.18 -5.10
N ILE A 69 1.52 -3.61 -6.37
CA ILE A 69 0.24 -3.66 -7.11
C ILE A 69 -0.61 -4.89 -6.78
N ASP A 70 -0.02 -5.88 -6.12
CA ASP A 70 -0.74 -7.10 -5.71
C ASP A 70 -0.54 -7.36 -4.24
N ALA A 71 -1.58 -7.83 -3.57
CA ALA A 71 -1.51 -8.24 -2.18
C ALA A 71 -2.50 -9.35 -1.90
N ALA A 72 -2.15 -10.18 -0.92
CA ALA A 72 -3.06 -11.16 -0.33
C ALA A 72 -3.01 -11.01 1.17
N GLY A 73 -4.14 -11.09 1.83
CA GLY A 73 -4.18 -10.87 3.26
C GLY A 73 -5.51 -11.22 3.88
N ILE A 74 -5.70 -10.73 5.10
CA ILE A 74 -6.85 -11.02 5.94
C ILE A 74 -7.59 -9.71 6.22
N VAL A 75 -8.89 -9.72 6.03
CA VAL A 75 -9.74 -8.56 6.36
C VAL A 75 -9.72 -8.32 7.86
N VAL A 76 -9.30 -7.13 8.27
CA VAL A 76 -9.25 -6.72 9.68
C VAL A 76 -10.52 -5.97 10.07
N SER A 77 -10.98 -5.07 9.20
CA SER A 77 -12.24 -4.37 9.39
C SER A 77 -12.86 -4.08 8.03
N CYS A 78 -14.16 -3.97 8.00
CA CYS A 78 -14.89 -3.84 6.76
C CYS A 78 -16.21 -3.11 6.96
N ALA A 79 -16.43 -2.06 6.17
CA ALA A 79 -17.70 -1.36 6.09
C ALA A 79 -18.57 -1.89 4.95
N ASN A 80 -18.05 -2.81 4.13
CA ASN A 80 -18.73 -3.35 2.97
C ASN A 80 -19.35 -4.71 3.32
N ALA A 81 -20.64 -4.86 3.08
CA ALA A 81 -21.39 -6.08 3.42
C ALA A 81 -20.97 -7.33 2.63
N ASN A 82 -20.19 -7.16 1.57
CA ASN A 82 -19.72 -8.28 0.74
C ASN A 82 -18.50 -9.00 1.35
N PHE A 83 -17.89 -8.43 2.38
CA PHE A 83 -16.72 -9.00 3.03
C PHE A 83 -16.93 -9.08 4.53
N SER A 84 -16.18 -9.97 5.18
CA SER A 84 -16.26 -10.18 6.63
C SER A 84 -14.86 -10.18 7.24
N GLU A 85 -14.77 -9.73 8.48
CA GLU A 85 -13.53 -9.80 9.25
C GLU A 85 -13.02 -11.25 9.30
N GLY A 86 -11.71 -11.42 9.12
CA GLY A 86 -11.07 -12.72 9.09
C GLY A 86 -11.08 -13.41 7.73
N GLU A 87 -11.75 -12.84 6.75
CA GLU A 87 -11.81 -13.41 5.40
C GLU A 87 -10.47 -13.25 4.68
N GLU A 88 -10.05 -14.30 3.97
CA GLU A 88 -8.86 -14.24 3.13
C GLU A 88 -9.21 -13.58 1.80
N VAL A 89 -8.40 -12.61 1.38
CA VAL A 89 -8.68 -11.83 0.18
C VAL A 89 -7.42 -11.60 -0.64
N ILE A 90 -7.63 -11.34 -1.92
CA ILE A 90 -6.59 -10.94 -2.87
C ILE A 90 -6.99 -9.58 -3.42
N VAL A 91 -6.02 -8.67 -3.52
CA VAL A 91 -6.22 -7.37 -4.18
C VAL A 91 -5.30 -7.30 -5.39
N ILE A 92 -5.88 -7.11 -6.55
CA ILE A 92 -5.15 -6.98 -7.81
C ILE A 92 -5.83 -5.93 -8.67
N GLY A 93 -5.03 -5.24 -9.49
CA GLY A 93 -5.55 -4.26 -10.43
C GLY A 93 -5.93 -2.92 -9.80
N TYR A 94 -6.57 -2.10 -10.57
CA TYR A 94 -6.96 -0.73 -10.19
C TYR A 94 -5.75 0.11 -9.76
N ASP A 95 -5.90 0.92 -8.71
CA ASP A 95 -4.87 1.87 -8.29
C ASP A 95 -3.96 1.38 -7.16
N LEU A 96 -4.16 0.15 -6.67
CA LEU A 96 -3.32 -0.37 -5.60
C LEU A 96 -1.84 -0.30 -6.00
N GLY A 97 -1.02 0.32 -5.17
CA GLY A 97 0.41 0.45 -5.41
C GLY A 97 0.81 1.41 -6.52
N MET A 98 -0.16 2.07 -7.15
CA MET A 98 0.07 3.11 -8.16
C MET A 98 -0.20 4.49 -7.57
N ASN A 99 -1.47 4.84 -7.40
CA ASN A 99 -1.87 6.12 -6.81
C ASN A 99 -2.44 5.98 -5.40
N THR A 100 -2.55 4.77 -4.89
CA THR A 100 -2.89 4.46 -3.50
C THR A 100 -1.82 3.56 -2.91
N ALA A 101 -1.68 3.59 -1.58
CA ALA A 101 -0.69 2.78 -0.89
C ALA A 101 -0.87 1.29 -1.20
N GLY A 102 0.20 0.62 -1.54
CA GLY A 102 0.20 -0.74 -2.04
C GLY A 102 0.66 -1.81 -1.05
N GLY A 103 0.90 -3.00 -1.59
CA GLY A 103 1.15 -4.21 -0.81
C GLY A 103 2.51 -4.31 -0.13
N PHE A 104 3.41 -3.36 -0.36
CA PHE A 104 4.71 -3.33 0.34
C PHE A 104 4.59 -2.69 1.73
N GLY A 105 3.46 -2.90 2.38
CA GLY A 105 3.18 -2.50 3.74
C GLY A 105 2.37 -3.58 4.44
N GLN A 106 2.38 -3.57 5.76
CA GLN A 106 1.69 -4.60 6.54
C GLN A 106 0.16 -4.46 6.50
N TYR A 107 -0.33 -3.28 6.16
CA TYR A 107 -1.76 -3.00 6.02
C TYR A 107 -2.05 -2.18 4.76
N ILE A 108 -3.19 -2.43 4.21
CA ILE A 108 -3.73 -1.65 3.09
C ILE A 108 -5.23 -1.43 3.25
#